data_10ec70a1df54c0bf688916ade155674d
#
_entry.id   10ec70a1df54c0bf688916ade155674d
#
_cell.length_a   1.000
_cell.length_b   1.000
_cell.length_c   1.000
_cell.angle_alpha   90.00
_cell.angle_beta   90.00
_cell.angle_gamma   90.00
#
_symmetry.space_group_name_H-M   'P 1'
#
loop_
_entity.id
_entity.type
_entity.pdbx_description
1 polymer ?
#
loop_
_entity_poly.entity_id
_entity_poly.type
_entity_poly.pdbx_seq_one_letter_code
_entity_poly.pdbx_strand_id
1 'polypeptide(L)'
;MTVNTSIETNPVLKLTFDFALDIITYCETLDKSGKYVISKQLLKSGTSIGANANEAQDAESKADFIHKFKISSKEIKETKYWLKLCQHSKEYPDTNALLNRLLEIEKVVNKIIASSKKNHL
;
A
#
# COMPACT_ATOMS: atom_id res chain seq x y z
N MET A 1 -11.04 23.87 -1.88
CA MET A 1 -11.08 23.10 -1.85
C MET A 1 -10.67 22.27 -1.94
N THR A 2 -10.58 21.81 -1.82
CA THR A 2 -10.27 21.04 -2.00
C THR A 2 -10.51 20.04 -2.04
N VAL A 3 -10.49 19.65 -1.87
CA VAL A 3 -10.75 18.83 -1.90
C VAL A 3 -10.93 17.68 -2.19
N ASN A 4 -11.27 17.19 -2.81
CA ASN A 4 -11.65 16.21 -3.45
C ASN A 4 -10.90 15.05 -3.50
N THR A 5 -9.82 15.10 -3.33
CA THR A 5 -8.91 14.01 -3.16
C THR A 5 -8.86 13.55 -1.74
N SER A 6 -9.89 13.81 -0.99
CA SER A 6 -9.89 13.42 0.40
C SER A 6 -9.96 11.90 0.51
N ILE A 7 -9.39 11.39 1.58
CA ILE A 7 -9.37 9.95 1.87
C ILE A 7 -10.78 9.40 1.92
N GLU A 8 -11.74 10.18 2.38
CA GLU A 8 -13.11 9.73 2.52
C GLU A 8 -13.84 9.55 1.20
N THR A 9 -13.46 10.30 0.17
CA THR A 9 -14.18 10.28 -1.10
C THR A 9 -13.49 9.49 -2.21
N ASN A 10 -12.24 9.11 -2.03
CA ASN A 10 -11.49 8.36 -3.02
C ASN A 10 -11.18 6.97 -2.48
N PRO A 11 -11.82 5.92 -3.03
CA PRO A 11 -11.67 4.57 -2.46
C PRO A 11 -10.23 4.07 -2.34
N VAL A 12 -9.38 4.34 -3.33
CA VAL A 12 -8.00 3.85 -3.26
C VAL A 12 -7.23 4.55 -2.15
N LEU A 13 -7.52 5.82 -1.92
CA LEU A 13 -6.85 6.56 -0.84
C LEU A 13 -7.30 6.03 0.52
N LYS A 14 -8.58 5.74 0.68
CA LYS A 14 -9.07 5.18 1.93
C LYS A 14 -8.51 3.80 2.20
N LEU A 15 -8.54 2.91 1.19
CA LEU A 15 -8.03 1.55 1.35
C LEU A 15 -6.55 1.55 1.74
N THR A 16 -5.75 2.37 1.07
CA THR A 16 -4.31 2.39 1.33
C THR A 16 -3.97 3.07 2.65
N PHE A 17 -4.76 4.06 3.03
CA PHE A 17 -4.57 4.73 4.32
C PHE A 17 -4.90 3.79 5.48
N ASP A 18 -6.05 3.13 5.42
CA ASP A 18 -6.44 2.17 6.45
C ASP A 18 -5.44 1.03 6.55
N PHE A 19 -4.94 0.56 5.41
CA PHE A 19 -3.92 -0.48 5.38
C PHE A 19 -2.63 -0.01 6.05
N ALA A 20 -2.21 1.23 5.79
CA ALA A 20 -1.02 1.79 6.40
C ALA A 20 -1.15 1.84 7.93
N LEU A 21 -2.33 2.20 8.43
CA LEU A 21 -2.58 2.19 9.87
C LEU A 21 -2.43 0.78 10.45
N ASP A 22 -2.96 -0.22 9.75
CA ASP A 22 -2.84 -1.61 10.19
C ASP A 22 -1.38 -2.08 10.17
N ILE A 23 -0.64 -1.66 9.17
CA ILE A 23 0.80 -1.98 9.08
C ILE A 23 1.55 -1.37 10.25
N ILE A 24 1.26 -0.12 10.59
CA ILE A 24 1.88 0.54 11.72
C ILE A 24 1.64 -0.26 13.01
N THR A 25 0.41 -0.67 13.24
CA THR A 25 0.05 -1.46 14.42
C THR A 25 0.80 -2.80 14.44
N TYR A 26 0.86 -3.49 13.30
CA TYR A 26 1.55 -4.76 13.21
C TYR A 26 3.06 -4.57 13.48
N CYS A 27 3.66 -3.53 12.93
CA CYS A 27 5.08 -3.24 13.12
C CYS A 27 5.41 -2.88 14.57
N GLU A 28 4.48 -2.19 15.26
CA GLU A 28 4.67 -1.92 16.68
C GLU A 28 4.73 -3.21 17.49
N THR A 29 3.92 -4.18 17.12
CA THR A 29 3.97 -5.50 17.77
C THR A 29 5.29 -6.19 17.50
N LEU A 30 5.80 -6.11 16.26
CA LEU A 30 7.11 -6.68 15.92
C LEU A 30 8.23 -6.01 16.72
N ASP A 31 8.16 -4.68 16.86
CA ASP A 31 9.18 -3.94 17.60
C ASP A 31 9.21 -4.35 19.06
N LYS A 32 8.06 -4.59 19.67
CA LYS A 32 7.98 -5.03 21.05
C LYS A 32 8.64 -6.40 21.27
N SER A 33 8.70 -7.20 20.21
CA SER A 33 9.36 -8.51 20.26
C SER A 33 10.79 -8.47 19.72
N GLY A 34 11.32 -7.28 19.48
CA GLY A 34 12.71 -7.13 19.02
C GLY A 34 12.94 -7.44 17.56
N LYS A 35 11.88 -7.56 16.75
CA LYS A 35 11.99 -7.92 15.34
C LYS A 35 12.12 -6.67 14.48
N TYR A 36 13.14 -5.87 14.76
CA TYR A 36 13.30 -4.52 14.22
C TYR A 36 13.58 -4.49 12.71
N VAL A 37 14.35 -5.46 12.21
CA VAL A 37 14.79 -5.42 10.82
C VAL A 37 13.59 -5.61 9.89
N ILE A 38 12.79 -6.64 10.14
CA ILE A 38 11.58 -6.90 9.35
C ILE A 38 10.57 -5.78 9.53
N SER A 39 10.40 -5.32 10.77
CA SER A 39 9.46 -4.23 11.07
C SER A 39 9.78 -3.00 10.24
N LYS A 40 11.04 -2.61 10.17
CA LYS A 40 11.45 -1.42 9.43
C LYS A 40 11.15 -1.54 7.93
N GLN A 41 11.46 -2.69 7.35
CA GLN A 41 11.22 -2.93 5.92
C GLN A 41 9.73 -2.93 5.61
N LEU A 42 8.96 -3.61 6.45
CA LEU A 42 7.52 -3.71 6.26
C LEU A 42 6.84 -2.35 6.42
N LEU A 43 7.24 -1.58 7.42
CA LEU A 43 6.70 -0.24 7.64
C LEU A 43 6.95 0.64 6.43
N LYS A 44 8.17 0.62 5.91
CA LYS A 44 8.54 1.44 4.75
C LYS A 44 7.70 1.07 3.53
N SER A 45 7.66 -0.21 3.17
CA SER A 45 6.94 -0.62 1.96
C SER A 45 5.43 -0.49 2.14
N GLY A 46 4.91 -0.89 3.28
CA GLY A 46 3.46 -0.89 3.51
C GLY A 46 2.85 0.51 3.53
N THR A 47 3.60 1.51 4.01
CA THR A 47 3.11 2.89 4.01
C THR A 47 3.38 3.61 2.69
N SER A 48 4.35 3.13 1.91
CA SER A 48 4.66 3.74 0.61
C SER A 48 3.57 3.52 -0.43
N ILE A 49 2.76 2.47 -0.28
CA ILE A 49 1.66 2.20 -1.20
C ILE A 49 0.72 3.40 -1.24
N GLY A 50 0.23 3.82 -0.10
CA GLY A 50 -0.69 4.95 0.00
C GLY A 50 -0.02 6.28 -0.24
N ALA A 51 1.24 6.43 0.16
CA ALA A 51 1.97 7.67 -0.08
C ALA A 51 2.04 7.97 -1.57
N ASN A 52 2.33 6.95 -2.39
CA ASN A 52 2.39 7.14 -3.84
C ASN A 52 1.00 7.33 -4.45
N ALA A 53 -0.01 6.65 -3.92
CA ALA A 53 -1.38 6.86 -4.38
C ALA A 53 -1.82 8.31 -4.12
N ASN A 54 -1.43 8.87 -2.98
CA ASN A 54 -1.72 10.27 -2.66
C ASN A 54 -0.98 11.22 -3.59
N GLU A 55 0.31 10.96 -3.84
CA GLU A 55 1.09 11.80 -4.75
C GLU A 55 0.52 11.78 -6.17
N ALA A 56 -0.07 10.65 -6.58
CA ALA A 56 -0.67 10.55 -7.89
C ALA A 56 -1.80 11.55 -8.09
N GLN A 57 -2.47 11.96 -7.02
CA GLN A 57 -3.56 12.93 -7.12
C GLN A 57 -3.08 14.31 -7.56
N ASP A 58 -1.81 14.62 -7.36
CA ASP A 58 -1.19 15.88 -7.76
C ASP A 58 -0.29 15.70 -8.98
N ALA A 59 -0.48 14.61 -9.74
CA ALA A 59 0.35 14.33 -10.91
C ALA A 59 0.23 15.43 -11.96
N GLU A 60 1.34 15.76 -12.61
CA GLU A 60 1.39 16.81 -13.60
C GLU A 60 0.94 16.35 -14.98
N SER A 61 0.80 15.05 -15.17
CA SER A 61 0.40 14.48 -16.46
C SER A 61 -0.19 13.10 -16.21
N LYS A 62 -0.85 12.56 -17.24
CA LYS A 62 -1.36 11.19 -17.18
C LYS A 62 -0.19 10.20 -17.00
N ALA A 63 0.90 10.42 -17.71
CA ALA A 63 2.08 9.56 -17.57
C ALA A 63 2.61 9.56 -16.15
N ASP A 64 2.66 10.71 -15.50
CA ASP A 64 3.10 10.83 -14.12
C ASP A 64 2.12 10.12 -13.18
N PHE A 65 0.82 10.28 -13.41
CA PHE A 65 -0.22 9.60 -12.64
C PHE A 65 -0.03 8.07 -12.68
N ILE A 66 0.13 7.54 -13.89
CA ILE A 66 0.33 6.09 -14.08
C ILE A 66 1.64 5.65 -13.42
N HIS A 67 2.68 6.45 -13.56
CA HIS A 67 3.98 6.14 -12.95
C HIS A 67 3.88 6.02 -11.43
N LYS A 68 3.18 6.94 -10.79
CA LYS A 68 2.99 6.90 -9.34
C LYS A 68 2.27 5.64 -8.91
N PHE A 69 1.24 5.22 -9.65
CA PHE A 69 0.55 3.97 -9.30
C PHE A 69 1.38 2.74 -9.61
N LYS A 70 2.28 2.80 -10.59
CA LYS A 70 3.23 1.71 -10.83
C LYS A 70 4.21 1.57 -9.66
N ILE A 71 4.61 2.68 -9.05
CA ILE A 71 5.43 2.63 -7.84
C ILE A 71 4.64 1.98 -6.71
N SER A 72 3.36 2.37 -6.53
CA SER A 72 2.50 1.71 -5.55
C SER A 72 2.45 0.20 -5.79
N SER A 73 2.33 -0.22 -7.05
CA SER A 73 2.28 -1.63 -7.40
C SER A 73 3.56 -2.36 -7.00
N LYS A 74 4.71 -1.74 -7.18
CA LYS A 74 5.98 -2.31 -6.72
C LYS A 74 6.00 -2.47 -5.20
N GLU A 75 5.53 -1.45 -4.49
CA GLU A 75 5.50 -1.49 -3.03
C GLU A 75 4.54 -2.55 -2.51
N ILE A 76 3.44 -2.79 -3.24
CA ILE A 76 2.52 -3.86 -2.90
C ILE A 76 3.24 -5.21 -2.96
N LYS A 77 4.02 -5.44 -4.00
CA LYS A 77 4.75 -6.71 -4.16
C LYS A 77 5.78 -6.89 -3.06
N GLU A 78 6.50 -5.83 -2.72
CA GLU A 78 7.48 -5.89 -1.64
C GLU A 78 6.80 -6.14 -0.29
N THR A 79 5.69 -5.45 -0.03
CA THR A 79 4.94 -5.64 1.21
C THR A 79 4.42 -7.07 1.33
N LYS A 80 3.91 -7.62 0.22
CA LYS A 80 3.45 -9.00 0.19
C LYS A 80 4.58 -9.96 0.56
N TYR A 81 5.77 -9.71 0.06
CA TYR A 81 6.91 -10.55 0.35
C TYR A 81 7.24 -10.54 1.86
N TRP A 82 7.31 -9.36 2.45
CA TRP A 82 7.59 -9.26 3.90
C TRP A 82 6.50 -9.92 4.73
N LEU A 83 5.22 -9.71 4.37
CA LEU A 83 4.11 -10.32 5.10
C LEU A 83 4.14 -11.84 5.01
N LYS A 84 4.48 -12.38 3.84
CA LYS A 84 4.60 -13.84 3.68
C LYS A 84 5.75 -14.40 4.50
N LEU A 85 6.87 -13.69 4.57
CA LEU A 85 7.97 -14.12 5.44
C LEU A 85 7.52 -14.15 6.89
N CYS A 86 6.78 -13.13 7.33
CA CYS A 86 6.24 -13.13 8.69
C CYS A 86 5.28 -14.29 8.91
N GLN A 87 4.42 -14.58 7.93
CA GLN A 87 3.42 -15.64 8.03
C GLN A 87 4.06 -17.00 8.24
N HIS A 88 5.21 -17.22 7.63
CA HIS A 88 5.89 -18.51 7.69
C HIS A 88 7.01 -18.57 8.72
N SER A 89 7.24 -17.49 9.45
CA SER A 89 8.28 -17.43 10.47
C SER A 89 7.69 -17.76 11.84
N LYS A 90 8.48 -18.44 12.66
CA LYS A 90 8.04 -18.79 14.01
C LYS A 90 7.97 -17.54 14.87
N GLU A 91 6.97 -17.50 15.75
CA GLU A 91 6.82 -16.44 16.75
C GLU A 91 6.56 -15.06 16.13
N TYR A 92 6.01 -15.03 14.92
CA TYR A 92 5.51 -13.81 14.32
C TYR A 92 3.98 -13.83 14.33
N PRO A 93 3.35 -12.68 14.60
CA PRO A 93 1.89 -12.63 14.57
C PRO A 93 1.34 -12.96 13.19
N ASP A 94 0.11 -13.48 13.16
CA ASP A 94 -0.57 -13.85 11.92
C ASP A 94 -0.74 -12.66 10.99
N THR A 95 -0.57 -12.87 9.69
CA THR A 95 -0.68 -11.82 8.68
C THR A 95 -1.82 -12.03 7.69
N ASN A 96 -2.70 -13.01 7.94
CA ASN A 96 -3.76 -13.33 6.98
C ASN A 96 -4.67 -12.14 6.66
N ALA A 97 -5.09 -11.40 7.68
CA ALA A 97 -5.96 -10.24 7.45
C ALA A 97 -5.26 -9.18 6.61
N LEU A 98 -3.98 -8.92 6.89
CA LEU A 98 -3.20 -7.95 6.13
C LEU A 98 -3.00 -8.40 4.69
N LEU A 99 -2.71 -9.68 4.48
CA LEU A 99 -2.55 -10.21 3.13
C LEU A 99 -3.84 -10.12 2.33
N ASN A 100 -4.99 -10.37 2.96
CA ASN A 100 -6.28 -10.26 2.29
C ASN A 100 -6.59 -8.82 1.90
N ARG A 101 -6.31 -7.87 2.77
CA ARG A 101 -6.48 -6.45 2.45
C ARG A 101 -5.55 -6.00 1.34
N LEU A 102 -4.31 -6.49 1.39
CA LEU A 102 -3.33 -6.15 0.36
C LEU A 102 -3.78 -6.66 -1.00
N LEU A 103 -4.37 -7.85 -1.06
CA LEU A 103 -4.91 -8.40 -2.31
C LEU A 103 -5.99 -7.50 -2.88
N GLU A 104 -6.86 -6.99 -2.03
CA GLU A 104 -7.92 -6.06 -2.44
C GLU A 104 -7.32 -4.78 -3.02
N ILE A 105 -6.32 -4.22 -2.35
CA ILE A 105 -5.63 -3.02 -2.82
C ILE A 105 -4.96 -3.28 -4.17
N GLU A 106 -4.32 -4.43 -4.31
CA GLU A 106 -3.65 -4.80 -5.56
C GLU A 106 -4.62 -4.80 -6.73
N LYS A 107 -5.81 -5.35 -6.54
CA LYS A 107 -6.84 -5.37 -7.59
C LYS A 107 -7.26 -3.96 -7.98
N VAL A 108 -7.45 -3.08 -7.00
CA VAL A 108 -7.85 -1.71 -7.27
C VAL A 108 -6.76 -0.94 -8.01
N VAL A 109 -5.51 -1.05 -7.55
CA VAL A 109 -4.39 -0.37 -8.18
C VAL A 109 -4.19 -0.84 -9.62
N ASN A 110 -4.24 -2.16 -9.84
CA ASN A 110 -4.10 -2.72 -11.19
C ASN A 110 -5.21 -2.21 -12.12
N LYS A 111 -6.44 -2.09 -11.61
CA LYS A 111 -7.55 -1.58 -12.39
C LYS A 111 -7.36 -0.12 -12.75
N ILE A 112 -6.87 0.69 -11.81
CA ILE A 112 -6.58 2.10 -12.05
C ILE A 112 -5.54 2.25 -13.16
N ILE A 113 -4.46 1.47 -13.09
CA ILE A 113 -3.41 1.51 -14.11
C ILE A 113 -3.98 1.13 -15.49
N ALA A 114 -4.72 0.04 -15.54
CA ALA A 114 -5.28 -0.44 -16.81
C ALA A 114 -6.26 0.55 -17.40
N SER A 115 -7.15 1.11 -16.57
CA SER A 115 -8.13 2.11 -17.03
C SER A 115 -7.46 3.38 -17.52
N SER A 116 -6.43 3.82 -16.81
CA SER A 116 -5.70 5.04 -17.18
C SER A 116 -5.00 4.89 -18.52
N LYS A 117 -4.45 3.71 -18.80
CA LYS A 117 -3.80 3.46 -20.08
C LYS A 117 -4.80 3.43 -21.23
N LYS A 118 -6.01 2.92 -20.99
CA LYS A 118 -7.04 2.86 -22.02
C LYS A 118 -7.61 4.24 -22.38
N ASN A 119 -7.63 5.13 -21.40
CA ASN A 119 -8.28 6.43 -21.54
C ASN A 119 -7.35 7.53 -22.00
N HIS A 120 -6.25 7.17 -22.64
CA HIS A 120 -5.38 8.23 -23.07
C HIS A 120 -5.75 8.62 -24.50
N LEU A 121 -6.32 9.72 -24.67
CA LEU A 121 -6.62 10.28 -25.97
C LEU A 121 -6.29 11.75 -25.96
#